data_1c926c3e4caf171c335f614814e34107
#
_entry.id   1c926c3e4caf171c335f614814e34107
#
_cell.length_a   1.000
_cell.length_b   1.000
_cell.length_c   1.000
_cell.angle_alpha   90.00
_cell.angle_beta   90.00
_cell.angle_gamma   90.00
#
_symmetry.space_group_name_H-M   'P 1'
#
loop_
_entity.id
_entity.type
_entity.pdbx_description
1 polymer ?
#
loop_
_entity_poly.entity_id
_entity_poly.type
_entity_poly.pdbx_seq_one_letter_code
_entity_poly.pdbx_strand_id
1 'polypeptide(L)'
;MGQWRVGLFALLLAIFVPLAPTRAQALQLNRYCQISQADATRKEALRRAVFEQGDEQARSQYEALVAEHARALANCRNATWPRDQAVWLRLYSCDLQPGILEAVLDRIANLGYDQVYLEAFYSGTVLLPAADNPTRWPSVVKAAGYENRDLLAEAIAKGKPRGLETYAWVFTLNFGYSYTLNADRQQTLATNGQGQSSYTFATSGKSSNSQEVFVDPYSLQAQQDFQVMLQEVAERRPQGILFDYIRYPRGTGTYSVASEVADLWIYGDASRNSLLQRASNYQGQELIRRYISRGYLIDQDLADVGRLFPNETEPLWQSRQ
;
A
#
# COMPACT_ATOMS: atom_id res chain seq x y z
N MET A 1 60.97 -54.04 65.06
CA MET A 1 61.20 -53.80 63.63
C MET A 1 59.88 -53.34 63.07
N GLY A 2 59.65 -52.04 63.05
CA GLY A 2 58.43 -51.42 62.57
C GLY A 2 58.68 -50.67 61.27
N GLN A 3 57.98 -51.01 60.22
CA GLN A 3 58.05 -50.31 58.96
C GLN A 3 56.99 -49.22 58.96
N TRP A 4 57.39 -47.96 58.72
CA TRP A 4 56.52 -46.83 58.54
C TRP A 4 56.21 -46.72 57.02
N ARG A 5 54.93 -46.85 56.71
CA ARG A 5 54.44 -46.49 55.31
C ARG A 5 54.08 -45.05 55.30
N VAL A 6 54.78 -44.26 54.48
CA VAL A 6 54.49 -42.88 54.16
C VAL A 6 53.43 -42.86 52.99
N GLY A 7 52.24 -42.38 53.29
CA GLY A 7 51.22 -42.20 52.30
C GLY A 7 51.37 -40.83 51.61
N LEU A 8 51.59 -40.82 50.31
CA LEU A 8 51.62 -39.61 49.48
C LEU A 8 50.14 -39.20 49.20
N PHE A 9 49.70 -38.10 49.82
CA PHE A 9 48.45 -37.43 49.44
C PHE A 9 48.74 -36.50 48.24
N ALA A 10 48.29 -36.86 47.03
CA ALA A 10 48.31 -35.98 45.87
C ALA A 10 47.12 -34.98 45.96
N LEU A 11 47.45 -33.71 46.23
CA LEU A 11 46.46 -32.61 46.20
C LEU A 11 46.22 -32.26 44.71
N LEU A 12 45.07 -32.68 44.21
CA LEU A 12 44.56 -32.18 42.92
C LEU A 12 44.01 -30.75 43.11
N LEU A 13 44.82 -29.76 42.73
CA LEU A 13 44.38 -28.37 42.58
C LEU A 13 43.52 -28.27 41.29
N ALA A 14 42.19 -28.23 41.45
CA ALA A 14 41.27 -27.88 40.36
C ALA A 14 41.42 -26.37 40.05
N ILE A 15 42.08 -26.06 38.96
CA ILE A 15 42.14 -24.69 38.43
C ILE A 15 40.78 -24.34 37.87
N PHE A 16 39.95 -23.62 38.63
CA PHE A 16 38.77 -22.93 38.15
C PHE A 16 39.20 -21.78 37.26
N VAL A 17 39.22 -21.97 35.95
CA VAL A 17 39.31 -20.86 34.99
C VAL A 17 37.91 -20.23 34.94
N PRO A 18 37.75 -18.97 35.40
CA PRO A 18 36.47 -18.29 35.20
C PRO A 18 36.29 -18.08 33.68
N LEU A 19 35.29 -18.73 33.11
CA LEU A 19 34.78 -18.39 31.79
C LEU A 19 34.30 -16.92 31.86
N ALA A 20 35.14 -15.99 31.40
CA ALA A 20 34.73 -14.61 31.21
C ALA A 20 33.50 -14.61 30.28
N PRO A 21 32.40 -13.92 30.62
CA PRO A 21 31.27 -13.81 29.73
C PRO A 21 31.78 -13.18 28.44
N THR A 22 31.65 -13.88 27.33
CA THR A 22 31.87 -13.33 26.00
C THR A 22 30.99 -12.09 25.88
N ARG A 23 31.60 -10.90 25.95
CA ARG A 23 30.88 -9.66 25.62
C ARG A 23 30.30 -9.85 24.24
N ALA A 24 28.96 -9.88 24.18
CA ALA A 24 28.25 -9.80 22.90
C ALA A 24 28.84 -8.57 22.17
N GLN A 25 29.54 -8.81 21.08
CA GLN A 25 30.06 -7.72 20.25
C GLN A 25 28.83 -6.93 19.77
N ALA A 26 28.78 -5.64 20.13
CA ALA A 26 27.73 -4.76 19.68
C ALA A 26 27.72 -4.76 18.14
N LEU A 27 26.55 -4.97 17.54
CA LEU A 27 26.36 -4.97 16.10
C LEU A 27 26.88 -3.64 15.54
N GLN A 28 27.90 -3.68 14.68
CA GLN A 28 28.42 -2.51 14.00
C GLN A 28 27.63 -2.29 12.70
N LEU A 29 26.76 -1.27 12.70
CA LEU A 29 25.96 -0.88 11.54
C LEU A 29 26.66 0.26 10.79
N ASN A 30 26.48 0.29 9.46
CA ASN A 30 26.95 1.41 8.64
C ASN A 30 26.02 2.63 8.79
N ARG A 31 26.36 3.75 8.15
CA ARG A 31 25.58 5.00 8.20
C ARG A 31 24.14 4.88 7.67
N TYR A 32 23.81 3.83 6.93
CA TYR A 32 22.45 3.52 6.44
C TYR A 32 21.76 2.49 7.33
N CYS A 33 22.32 2.18 8.48
CA CYS A 33 21.78 1.22 9.43
C CYS A 33 21.50 -0.16 8.82
N GLN A 34 22.43 -0.66 7.99
CA GLN A 34 22.32 -1.97 7.37
C GLN A 34 22.98 -3.04 8.23
N ILE A 35 22.33 -4.19 8.36
CA ILE A 35 22.87 -5.37 9.01
C ILE A 35 24.02 -5.94 8.16
N SER A 36 25.10 -6.40 8.82
CA SER A 36 26.23 -7.00 8.12
C SER A 36 25.81 -8.25 7.34
N GLN A 37 26.49 -8.55 6.25
CA GLN A 37 26.22 -9.76 5.46
C GLN A 37 26.37 -11.04 6.32
N ALA A 38 27.31 -11.07 7.26
CA ALA A 38 27.52 -12.23 8.14
C ALA A 38 26.32 -12.43 9.07
N ASP A 39 25.82 -11.35 9.70
CA ASP A 39 24.66 -11.41 10.59
C ASP A 39 23.37 -11.71 9.84
N ALA A 40 23.20 -11.16 8.65
CA ALA A 40 22.10 -11.48 7.76
C ALA A 40 22.09 -12.97 7.36
N THR A 41 23.28 -13.52 7.02
CA THR A 41 23.42 -14.94 6.68
C THR A 41 23.13 -15.84 7.87
N ARG A 42 23.59 -15.47 9.07
CA ARG A 42 23.27 -16.20 10.32
C ARG A 42 21.76 -16.22 10.58
N LYS A 43 21.09 -15.08 10.45
CA LYS A 43 19.63 -14.98 10.62
C LYS A 43 18.88 -15.85 9.61
N GLU A 44 19.31 -15.83 8.35
CA GLU A 44 18.73 -16.66 7.29
C GLU A 44 18.93 -18.16 7.54
N ALA A 45 20.08 -18.59 8.06
CA ALA A 45 20.33 -19.97 8.42
C ALA A 45 19.37 -20.47 9.51
N LEU A 46 19.15 -19.64 10.56
CA LEU A 46 18.17 -19.94 11.61
C LEU A 46 16.74 -19.97 11.04
N ARG A 47 16.36 -19.02 10.19
CA ARG A 47 15.04 -19.04 9.53
C ARG A 47 14.81 -20.35 8.78
N ARG A 48 15.79 -20.79 7.99
CA ARG A 48 15.70 -22.08 7.25
C ARG A 48 15.57 -23.27 8.18
N ALA A 49 16.36 -23.31 9.24
CA ALA A 49 16.25 -24.40 10.24
C ALA A 49 14.83 -24.48 10.83
N VAL A 50 14.21 -23.31 11.13
CA VAL A 50 12.84 -23.25 11.63
C VAL A 50 11.82 -23.75 10.62
N PHE A 51 11.81 -23.16 9.40
CA PHE A 51 10.69 -23.33 8.46
C PHE A 51 10.88 -24.49 7.50
N GLU A 52 12.12 -24.88 7.17
CA GLU A 52 12.43 -25.95 6.24
C GLU A 52 12.75 -27.28 6.95
N GLN A 53 13.25 -27.22 8.21
CA GLN A 53 13.67 -28.40 8.97
C GLN A 53 12.81 -28.66 10.23
N GLY A 54 11.96 -27.72 10.61
CA GLY A 54 11.09 -27.83 11.80
C GLY A 54 11.85 -27.76 13.13
N ASP A 55 13.03 -27.13 13.17
CA ASP A 55 13.86 -27.02 14.38
C ASP A 55 13.30 -25.99 15.35
N GLU A 56 12.66 -26.45 16.43
CA GLU A 56 12.08 -25.59 17.48
C GLU A 56 13.15 -24.91 18.34
N GLN A 57 14.37 -25.47 18.47
CA GLN A 57 15.46 -24.81 19.15
C GLN A 57 15.97 -23.60 18.34
N ALA A 58 16.05 -23.76 17.03
CA ALA A 58 16.38 -22.65 16.13
C ALA A 58 15.32 -21.55 16.15
N ARG A 59 14.05 -21.87 16.42
CA ARG A 59 12.96 -20.88 16.50
C ARG A 59 13.23 -19.81 17.55
N SER A 60 13.54 -20.20 18.77
CA SER A 60 13.82 -19.25 19.85
C SER A 60 15.05 -18.39 19.56
N GLN A 61 16.07 -18.98 18.93
CA GLN A 61 17.28 -18.24 18.53
C GLN A 61 16.99 -17.26 17.38
N TYR A 62 16.17 -17.65 16.41
CA TYR A 62 15.75 -16.79 15.32
C TYR A 62 14.97 -15.57 15.82
N GLU A 63 13.97 -15.80 16.65
CA GLU A 63 13.13 -14.73 17.22
C GLU A 63 13.96 -13.75 18.10
N ALA A 64 14.88 -14.28 18.91
CA ALA A 64 15.80 -13.47 19.70
C ALA A 64 16.70 -12.59 18.82
N LEU A 65 17.23 -13.16 17.73
CA LEU A 65 18.08 -12.44 16.79
C LEU A 65 17.30 -11.37 16.00
N VAL A 66 16.06 -11.65 15.61
CA VAL A 66 15.14 -10.67 14.98
C VAL A 66 14.95 -9.46 15.91
N ALA A 67 14.64 -9.72 17.19
CA ALA A 67 14.44 -8.66 18.17
C ALA A 67 15.74 -7.88 18.50
N GLU A 68 16.89 -8.55 18.51
CA GLU A 68 18.21 -7.90 18.67
C GLU A 68 18.49 -6.96 17.50
N HIS A 69 18.31 -7.44 16.26
CA HIS A 69 18.52 -6.63 15.06
C HIS A 69 17.58 -5.42 15.04
N ALA A 70 16.29 -5.59 15.37
CA ALA A 70 15.33 -4.49 15.42
C ALA A 70 15.78 -3.38 16.38
N ARG A 71 16.24 -3.75 17.60
CA ARG A 71 16.78 -2.76 18.57
C ARG A 71 18.04 -2.06 18.06
N ALA A 72 18.96 -2.81 17.47
CA ALA A 72 20.20 -2.23 16.94
C ALA A 72 19.92 -1.25 15.79
N LEU A 73 18.99 -1.61 14.88
CA LEU A 73 18.54 -0.75 13.77
C LEU A 73 17.88 0.53 14.29
N ALA A 74 16.97 0.43 15.27
CA ALA A 74 16.34 1.60 15.87
C ALA A 74 17.35 2.54 16.53
N ASN A 75 18.31 2.00 17.29
CA ASN A 75 19.37 2.79 17.91
C ASN A 75 20.27 3.48 16.87
N CYS A 76 20.59 2.79 15.78
CA CYS A 76 21.36 3.36 14.68
C CYS A 76 20.61 4.53 14.03
N ARG A 77 19.34 4.35 13.67
CA ARG A 77 18.50 5.40 13.04
C ARG A 77 18.38 6.63 13.93
N ASN A 78 18.25 6.45 15.24
CA ASN A 78 18.19 7.58 16.18
C ASN A 78 19.50 8.42 16.19
N ALA A 79 20.63 7.84 15.82
CA ALA A 79 21.93 8.47 15.84
C ALA A 79 22.44 8.93 14.45
N THR A 80 21.70 8.63 13.36
CA THR A 80 22.14 8.88 11.99
C THR A 80 21.10 9.67 11.19
N TRP A 81 21.45 10.02 9.96
CA TRP A 81 20.58 10.56 8.93
C TRP A 81 20.82 9.79 7.61
N PRO A 82 19.79 9.35 6.88
CA PRO A 82 18.35 9.53 7.13
C PRO A 82 17.83 8.67 8.29
N ARG A 83 16.80 9.16 8.99
CA ARG A 83 16.17 8.42 10.10
C ARG A 83 15.14 7.43 9.61
N ASP A 84 14.37 7.82 8.61
CA ASP A 84 13.28 7.03 8.03
C ASP A 84 13.66 6.60 6.62
N GLN A 85 13.51 5.32 6.33
CA GLN A 85 13.77 4.73 5.02
C GLN A 85 12.61 3.81 4.64
N ALA A 86 11.91 4.16 3.57
CA ALA A 86 10.72 3.47 3.13
C ALA A 86 10.96 2.60 1.89
N VAL A 87 10.19 1.52 1.75
CA VAL A 87 10.16 0.66 0.58
C VAL A 87 8.72 0.34 0.18
N TRP A 88 8.47 0.31 -1.14
CA TRP A 88 7.24 -0.21 -1.71
C TRP A 88 7.31 -1.73 -1.80
N LEU A 89 6.26 -2.41 -1.34
CA LEU A 89 6.20 -3.86 -1.33
C LEU A 89 4.89 -4.34 -1.96
N ARG A 90 5.01 -5.30 -2.86
CA ARG A 90 3.91 -6.09 -3.38
C ARG A 90 4.09 -7.54 -2.96
N LEU A 91 3.04 -8.14 -2.39
CA LEU A 91 3.01 -9.53 -1.98
C LEU A 91 2.06 -10.34 -2.88
N TYR A 92 2.36 -11.62 -3.00
CA TYR A 92 1.63 -12.58 -3.82
C TYR A 92 1.27 -13.83 -3.01
N SER A 93 0.41 -14.68 -3.54
CA SER A 93 0.04 -15.95 -2.88
C SER A 93 1.25 -16.82 -2.51
N CYS A 94 2.34 -16.78 -3.27
CA CYS A 94 3.55 -17.56 -2.98
C CYS A 94 4.27 -17.11 -1.70
N ASP A 95 4.06 -15.86 -1.26
CA ASP A 95 4.66 -15.34 -0.02
C ASP A 95 4.02 -15.93 1.24
N LEU A 96 2.90 -16.65 1.09
CA LEU A 96 2.26 -17.41 2.17
C LEU A 96 2.92 -18.76 2.45
N GLN A 97 3.84 -19.21 1.61
CA GLN A 97 4.61 -20.42 1.88
C GLN A 97 5.42 -20.27 3.18
N PRO A 98 5.61 -21.36 3.96
CA PRO A 98 6.30 -21.28 5.25
C PRO A 98 7.65 -20.58 5.17
N GLY A 99 7.83 -19.53 5.95
CA GLY A 99 9.08 -18.78 6.05
C GLY A 99 9.36 -17.78 4.92
N ILE A 100 8.60 -17.76 3.81
CA ILE A 100 8.89 -16.84 2.69
C ILE A 100 8.61 -15.39 3.08
N LEU A 101 7.46 -15.12 3.70
CA LEU A 101 7.14 -13.77 4.17
C LEU A 101 8.17 -13.26 5.19
N GLU A 102 8.63 -14.14 6.09
CA GLU A 102 9.72 -13.84 7.03
C GLU A 102 11.01 -13.47 6.29
N ALA A 103 11.39 -14.22 5.25
CA ALA A 103 12.57 -13.92 4.46
C ALA A 103 12.49 -12.54 3.77
N VAL A 104 11.32 -12.19 3.20
CA VAL A 104 11.08 -10.88 2.57
C VAL A 104 11.23 -9.76 3.60
N LEU A 105 10.56 -9.87 4.74
CA LEU A 105 10.60 -8.85 5.79
C LEU A 105 11.98 -8.74 6.46
N ASP A 106 12.67 -9.86 6.67
CA ASP A 106 14.06 -9.88 7.16
C ASP A 106 15.00 -9.15 6.21
N ARG A 107 14.85 -9.37 4.90
CA ARG A 107 15.67 -8.68 3.89
C ARG A 107 15.44 -7.18 3.91
N ILE A 108 14.18 -6.74 4.00
CA ILE A 108 13.82 -5.33 4.09
C ILE A 108 14.48 -4.69 5.31
N ALA A 109 14.30 -5.28 6.49
CA ALA A 109 14.89 -4.77 7.73
C ALA A 109 16.43 -4.78 7.67
N ASN A 110 17.06 -5.86 7.15
CA ASN A 110 18.52 -5.96 7.03
C ASN A 110 19.13 -4.86 6.14
N LEU A 111 18.37 -4.37 5.15
CA LEU A 111 18.78 -3.27 4.26
C LEU A 111 18.60 -1.88 4.90
N GLY A 112 18.10 -1.81 6.14
CA GLY A 112 17.96 -0.57 6.90
C GLY A 112 16.59 0.11 6.77
N TYR A 113 15.67 -0.43 5.97
CA TYR A 113 14.31 0.09 5.87
C TYR A 113 13.55 -0.10 7.19
N ASP A 114 12.71 0.85 7.52
CA ASP A 114 11.83 0.84 8.68
C ASP A 114 10.35 1.06 8.32
N GLN A 115 10.06 1.56 7.13
CA GLN A 115 8.70 1.74 6.64
C GLN A 115 8.44 0.87 5.41
N VAL A 116 7.30 0.19 5.40
CA VAL A 116 6.85 -0.65 4.29
C VAL A 116 5.52 -0.14 3.80
N TYR A 117 5.47 0.37 2.57
CA TYR A 117 4.23 0.68 1.86
C TYR A 117 3.75 -0.55 1.10
N LEU A 118 2.89 -1.33 1.76
CA LEU A 118 2.38 -2.60 1.24
C LEU A 118 1.14 -2.36 0.38
N GLU A 119 1.18 -2.79 -0.88
CA GLU A 119 0.04 -2.71 -1.80
C GLU A 119 -1.12 -3.56 -1.29
N ALA A 120 -2.06 -2.92 -0.60
CA ALA A 120 -3.28 -3.55 -0.08
C ALA A 120 -4.43 -3.56 -1.09
N PHE A 121 -4.50 -2.52 -1.95
CA PHE A 121 -5.44 -2.45 -3.06
C PHE A 121 -4.77 -1.84 -4.29
N TYR A 122 -4.67 -2.60 -5.38
CA TYR A 122 -4.02 -2.17 -6.62
C TYR A 122 -4.52 -2.96 -7.83
N SER A 123 -4.56 -2.31 -8.98
CA SER A 123 -4.87 -2.93 -10.28
C SER A 123 -6.10 -3.85 -10.27
N GLY A 124 -7.11 -3.50 -9.45
CA GLY A 124 -8.35 -4.27 -9.35
C GLY A 124 -8.24 -5.55 -8.52
N THR A 125 -7.32 -5.62 -7.56
CA THR A 125 -7.21 -6.72 -6.60
C THR A 125 -6.99 -6.20 -5.19
N VAL A 126 -7.41 -6.97 -4.18
CA VAL A 126 -7.23 -6.66 -2.76
C VAL A 126 -6.37 -7.70 -2.06
N LEU A 127 -5.58 -7.28 -1.09
CA LEU A 127 -4.75 -8.15 -0.28
C LEU A 127 -5.51 -8.64 0.97
N LEU A 128 -6.69 -9.21 0.75
CA LEU A 128 -7.59 -9.77 1.76
C LEU A 128 -7.74 -11.27 1.56
N PRO A 129 -8.19 -12.06 2.58
CA PRO A 129 -8.51 -13.47 2.42
C PRO A 129 -9.53 -13.69 1.29
N ALA A 130 -9.32 -14.69 0.43
CA ALA A 130 -10.28 -14.97 -0.65
C ALA A 130 -11.62 -15.50 -0.13
N ALA A 131 -11.61 -16.26 0.97
CA ALA A 131 -12.81 -16.88 1.54
C ALA A 131 -13.71 -15.89 2.31
N ASP A 132 -13.13 -14.78 2.79
CA ASP A 132 -13.83 -13.74 3.56
C ASP A 132 -13.49 -12.37 2.97
N ASN A 133 -14.00 -12.09 1.79
CA ASN A 133 -13.77 -10.87 1.05
C ASN A 133 -15.10 -10.21 0.65
N PRO A 134 -15.62 -9.25 1.43
CA PRO A 134 -16.88 -8.59 1.13
C PRO A 134 -16.78 -7.54 0.02
N THR A 135 -15.58 -7.28 -0.50
CA THR A 135 -15.34 -6.24 -1.50
C THR A 135 -15.75 -6.68 -2.91
N ARG A 136 -15.82 -5.73 -3.83
CA ARG A 136 -16.11 -6.00 -5.25
C ARG A 136 -14.90 -6.50 -6.05
N TRP A 137 -13.76 -6.61 -5.44
CA TRP A 137 -12.50 -7.00 -6.10
C TRP A 137 -12.04 -8.39 -5.68
N PRO A 138 -11.48 -9.17 -6.59
CA PRO A 138 -10.91 -10.46 -6.23
C PRO A 138 -9.70 -10.30 -5.31
N SER A 139 -9.50 -11.27 -4.44
CA SER A 139 -8.30 -11.37 -3.63
C SER A 139 -7.04 -11.61 -4.47
N VAL A 140 -5.90 -11.08 -4.01
CA VAL A 140 -4.56 -11.45 -4.48
C VAL A 140 -4.25 -12.90 -4.10
N VAL A 141 -4.77 -13.37 -2.96
CA VAL A 141 -4.55 -14.74 -2.44
C VAL A 141 -5.47 -15.72 -3.18
N LYS A 142 -4.96 -16.27 -4.29
CA LYS A 142 -5.71 -17.19 -5.18
C LYS A 142 -5.24 -18.63 -5.13
N ALA A 143 -4.14 -18.93 -4.41
CA ALA A 143 -3.59 -20.28 -4.36
C ALA A 143 -4.46 -21.20 -3.50
N ALA A 144 -4.72 -22.42 -4.01
CA ALA A 144 -5.52 -23.42 -3.32
C ALA A 144 -4.89 -23.77 -1.94
N GLY A 145 -5.74 -23.84 -0.91
CA GLY A 145 -5.33 -24.09 0.47
C GLY A 145 -4.88 -22.85 1.25
N TYR A 146 -4.87 -21.66 0.63
CA TYR A 146 -4.54 -20.40 1.29
C TYR A 146 -5.71 -19.42 1.35
N GLU A 147 -6.92 -19.82 0.95
CA GLU A 147 -8.09 -18.95 0.78
C GLU A 147 -8.47 -18.20 2.07
N ASN A 148 -8.19 -18.81 3.23
CA ASN A 148 -8.47 -18.23 4.56
C ASN A 148 -7.29 -17.44 5.14
N ARG A 149 -6.16 -17.34 4.42
CA ARG A 149 -4.98 -16.65 4.91
C ARG A 149 -5.09 -15.16 4.66
N ASP A 150 -4.85 -14.38 5.71
CA ASP A 150 -4.84 -12.91 5.66
C ASP A 150 -3.40 -12.41 5.52
N LEU A 151 -2.96 -12.29 4.27
CA LEU A 151 -1.58 -11.90 3.96
C LEU A 151 -1.27 -10.46 4.42
N LEU A 152 -2.25 -9.56 4.41
CA LEU A 152 -2.10 -8.20 4.93
C LEU A 152 -1.88 -8.20 6.45
N ALA A 153 -2.76 -8.88 7.18
CA ALA A 153 -2.64 -9.00 8.64
C ALA A 153 -1.34 -9.72 9.05
N GLU A 154 -0.96 -10.77 8.32
CA GLU A 154 0.29 -11.50 8.58
C GLU A 154 1.53 -10.62 8.33
N ALA A 155 1.56 -9.85 7.25
CA ALA A 155 2.67 -8.94 6.97
C ALA A 155 2.82 -7.87 8.06
N ILE A 156 1.71 -7.28 8.52
CA ILE A 156 1.70 -6.33 9.63
C ILE A 156 2.21 -6.97 10.93
N ALA A 157 1.66 -8.14 11.29
CA ALA A 157 2.04 -8.84 12.52
C ALA A 157 3.52 -9.26 12.54
N LYS A 158 4.03 -9.77 11.41
CA LYS A 158 5.42 -10.21 11.26
C LYS A 158 6.42 -9.06 11.03
N GLY A 159 5.96 -7.92 10.52
CA GLY A 159 6.77 -6.70 10.38
C GLY A 159 7.11 -6.08 11.75
N LYS A 160 6.14 -6.05 12.67
CA LYS A 160 6.26 -5.40 13.97
C LYS A 160 7.49 -5.84 14.81
N PRO A 161 7.79 -7.14 15.02
CA PRO A 161 8.97 -7.55 15.76
C PRO A 161 10.30 -7.22 15.06
N ARG A 162 10.28 -6.88 13.77
CA ARG A 162 11.43 -6.42 12.96
C ARG A 162 11.64 -4.91 13.04
N GLY A 163 10.77 -4.19 13.75
CA GLY A 163 10.78 -2.73 13.78
C GLY A 163 10.33 -2.10 12.47
N LEU A 164 9.51 -2.81 11.69
CA LEU A 164 8.92 -2.30 10.45
C LEU A 164 7.54 -1.72 10.74
N GLU A 165 7.32 -0.49 10.32
CA GLU A 165 6.02 0.17 10.25
C GLU A 165 5.37 -0.16 8.91
N THR A 166 4.25 -0.87 8.94
CA THR A 166 3.55 -1.25 7.70
C THR A 166 2.39 -0.31 7.44
N TYR A 167 2.45 0.40 6.32
CA TYR A 167 1.40 1.25 5.79
C TYR A 167 0.68 0.52 4.66
N ALA A 168 -0.66 0.58 4.63
CA ALA A 168 -1.44 0.04 3.53
C ALA A 168 -1.44 1.05 2.37
N TRP A 169 -0.91 0.67 1.22
CA TRP A 169 -0.95 1.47 0.00
C TRP A 169 -2.15 1.06 -0.84
N VAL A 170 -3.02 2.04 -1.13
CA VAL A 170 -4.27 1.83 -1.85
C VAL A 170 -4.39 2.78 -3.03
N PHE A 171 -4.82 2.26 -4.17
CA PHE A 171 -5.18 3.06 -5.33
C PHE A 171 -6.55 3.69 -5.11
N THR A 172 -6.67 5.00 -5.30
CA THR A 172 -7.88 5.73 -4.91
C THR A 172 -8.93 5.75 -6.03
N LEU A 173 -8.56 6.17 -7.23
CA LEU A 173 -9.50 6.27 -8.36
C LEU A 173 -9.30 5.15 -9.40
N ASN A 174 -8.19 4.45 -9.37
CA ASN A 174 -7.93 3.32 -10.25
C ASN A 174 -8.49 2.03 -9.62
N PHE A 175 -9.72 1.68 -10.00
CA PHE A 175 -10.40 0.47 -9.53
C PHE A 175 -10.01 -0.79 -10.30
N GLY A 176 -9.28 -0.62 -11.41
CA GLY A 176 -8.74 -1.71 -12.22
C GLY A 176 -9.79 -2.44 -13.07
N TYR A 177 -9.29 -3.26 -13.97
CA TYR A 177 -10.10 -3.99 -14.94
C TYR A 177 -11.16 -4.90 -14.27
N SER A 178 -10.83 -5.60 -13.19
CA SER A 178 -11.75 -6.55 -12.55
C SER A 178 -13.06 -5.89 -12.07
N TYR A 179 -13.02 -4.60 -11.74
CA TYR A 179 -14.22 -3.86 -11.35
C TYR A 179 -15.22 -3.74 -12.47
N THR A 180 -14.77 -3.70 -13.74
CA THR A 180 -15.64 -3.64 -14.92
C THR A 180 -16.43 -4.93 -15.17
N LEU A 181 -16.02 -6.03 -14.55
CA LEU A 181 -16.72 -7.31 -14.65
C LEU A 181 -18.02 -7.33 -13.84
N ASN A 182 -18.22 -6.35 -12.95
CA ASN A 182 -19.48 -6.12 -12.26
C ASN A 182 -20.41 -5.34 -13.19
N ALA A 183 -21.39 -6.03 -13.81
CA ALA A 183 -22.29 -5.43 -14.80
C ALA A 183 -23.08 -4.23 -14.25
N ASP A 184 -23.37 -4.22 -12.95
CA ASP A 184 -24.07 -3.17 -12.21
C ASP A 184 -23.16 -1.99 -11.80
N ARG A 185 -21.94 -1.91 -12.34
CA ARG A 185 -20.94 -0.87 -12.00
C ARG A 185 -20.45 -0.04 -13.20
N GLN A 186 -20.94 -0.33 -14.41
CA GLN A 186 -20.50 0.36 -15.62
C GLN A 186 -20.75 1.88 -15.59
N GLN A 187 -21.86 2.31 -14.98
CA GLN A 187 -22.20 3.72 -14.81
C GLN A 187 -21.34 4.48 -13.81
N THR A 188 -20.50 3.77 -13.04
CA THR A 188 -19.59 4.39 -12.07
C THR A 188 -18.25 4.79 -12.69
N LEU A 189 -17.99 4.37 -13.93
CA LEU A 189 -16.71 4.62 -14.60
C LEU A 189 -16.59 6.08 -15.01
N ALA A 190 -15.40 6.66 -14.86
CA ALA A 190 -15.10 7.99 -15.35
C ALA A 190 -15.32 8.03 -16.86
N THR A 191 -15.97 9.09 -17.35
CA THR A 191 -16.33 9.26 -18.76
C THR A 191 -15.85 10.63 -19.26
N ASN A 192 -15.27 10.68 -20.45
CA ASN A 192 -14.84 11.92 -21.10
C ASN A 192 -15.93 12.50 -22.01
N GLY A 193 -15.69 13.70 -22.58
CA GLY A 193 -16.65 14.39 -23.44
C GLY A 193 -16.86 13.76 -24.83
N GLN A 194 -16.02 12.81 -25.23
CA GLN A 194 -16.21 11.98 -26.42
C GLN A 194 -17.12 10.75 -26.13
N GLY A 195 -17.66 10.63 -24.92
CA GLY A 195 -18.50 9.51 -24.51
C GLY A 195 -17.71 8.22 -24.22
N GLN A 196 -16.38 8.29 -24.14
CA GLN A 196 -15.54 7.14 -23.82
C GLN A 196 -15.46 6.98 -22.31
N SER A 197 -15.77 5.75 -21.80
CA SER A 197 -15.43 5.40 -20.43
C SER A 197 -13.92 5.20 -20.26
N SER A 198 -13.43 5.26 -19.03
CA SER A 198 -12.03 4.97 -18.72
C SER A 198 -11.61 3.57 -19.17
N TYR A 199 -12.54 2.60 -19.18
CA TYR A 199 -12.31 1.25 -19.68
C TYR A 199 -12.12 1.23 -21.21
N THR A 200 -13.05 1.86 -21.97
CA THR A 200 -12.93 1.91 -23.43
C THR A 200 -11.69 2.69 -23.86
N PHE A 201 -11.30 3.72 -23.12
CA PHE A 201 -10.06 4.44 -23.35
C PHE A 201 -8.83 3.56 -23.07
N ALA A 202 -8.80 2.84 -21.94
CA ALA A 202 -7.67 1.96 -21.57
C ALA A 202 -7.45 0.85 -22.61
N THR A 203 -8.51 0.33 -23.21
CA THR A 203 -8.46 -0.76 -24.21
C THR A 203 -8.28 -0.28 -25.65
N SER A 204 -8.38 1.02 -25.92
CA SER A 204 -8.27 1.58 -27.28
C SER A 204 -6.84 1.76 -27.82
N GLY A 205 -5.81 1.38 -27.05
CA GLY A 205 -4.40 1.63 -27.39
C GLY A 205 -3.92 3.06 -27.09
N LYS A 206 -4.79 3.92 -26.56
CA LYS A 206 -4.44 5.30 -26.14
C LYS A 206 -3.76 5.36 -24.78
N SER A 207 -3.91 4.32 -23.94
CA SER A 207 -3.28 4.16 -22.64
C SER A 207 -2.11 3.19 -22.72
N SER A 208 -1.10 3.36 -21.85
CA SER A 208 0.01 2.42 -21.71
C SER A 208 -0.36 1.15 -20.94
N ASN A 209 -1.49 1.17 -20.23
CA ASN A 209 -1.91 0.06 -19.37
C ASN A 209 -3.44 -0.16 -19.49
N SER A 210 -3.83 -1.24 -20.16
CA SER A 210 -5.23 -1.63 -20.35
C SER A 210 -5.91 -2.12 -19.06
N GLN A 211 -5.16 -2.37 -18.00
CA GLN A 211 -5.69 -2.79 -16.70
C GLN A 211 -6.06 -1.62 -15.79
N GLU A 212 -5.64 -0.39 -16.14
CA GLU A 212 -6.00 0.80 -15.38
C GLU A 212 -7.38 1.30 -15.79
N VAL A 213 -8.36 1.13 -14.92
CA VAL A 213 -9.74 1.60 -15.11
C VAL A 213 -10.13 2.48 -13.94
N PHE A 214 -10.55 3.70 -14.25
CA PHE A 214 -10.82 4.75 -13.27
C PHE A 214 -12.31 4.99 -13.11
N VAL A 215 -12.72 5.30 -11.88
CA VAL A 215 -14.09 5.60 -11.54
C VAL A 215 -14.35 7.10 -11.48
N ASP A 216 -15.61 7.47 -11.61
CA ASP A 216 -16.09 8.83 -11.32
C ASP A 216 -16.11 9.02 -9.79
N PRO A 217 -15.28 9.92 -9.21
CA PRO A 217 -15.19 10.13 -7.77
C PRO A 217 -16.48 10.66 -7.14
N TYR A 218 -17.40 11.19 -7.93
CA TYR A 218 -18.71 11.65 -7.47
C TYR A 218 -19.79 10.55 -7.49
N SER A 219 -19.48 9.38 -8.02
CA SER A 219 -20.38 8.23 -7.97
C SER A 219 -20.51 7.71 -6.54
N LEU A 220 -21.70 7.86 -5.94
CA LEU A 220 -21.97 7.35 -4.59
C LEU A 220 -21.74 5.83 -4.50
N GLN A 221 -22.05 5.09 -5.55
CA GLN A 221 -21.81 3.65 -5.58
C GLN A 221 -20.33 3.31 -5.57
N ALA A 222 -19.50 4.04 -6.35
CA ALA A 222 -18.05 3.84 -6.32
C ALA A 222 -17.46 4.20 -4.93
N GLN A 223 -17.95 5.28 -4.31
CA GLN A 223 -17.55 5.67 -2.95
C GLN A 223 -17.92 4.58 -1.93
N GLN A 224 -19.10 4.00 -2.01
CA GLN A 224 -19.55 2.93 -1.10
C GLN A 224 -18.69 1.67 -1.26
N ASP A 225 -18.43 1.24 -2.50
CA ASP A 225 -17.58 0.08 -2.76
C ASP A 225 -16.15 0.31 -2.23
N PHE A 226 -15.60 1.52 -2.43
CA PHE A 226 -14.30 1.89 -1.91
C PHE A 226 -14.28 1.96 -0.38
N GLN A 227 -15.34 2.46 0.25
CA GLN A 227 -15.47 2.51 1.70
C GLN A 227 -15.43 1.11 2.32
N VAL A 228 -16.15 0.13 1.75
CA VAL A 228 -16.11 -1.26 2.22
C VAL A 228 -14.66 -1.78 2.19
N MET A 229 -13.94 -1.57 1.10
CA MET A 229 -12.54 -1.99 0.98
C MET A 229 -11.64 -1.29 2.01
N LEU A 230 -11.80 0.01 2.22
CA LEU A 230 -11.02 0.75 3.22
C LEU A 230 -11.29 0.29 4.64
N GLN A 231 -12.54 -0.04 4.98
CA GLN A 231 -12.90 -0.57 6.31
C GLN A 231 -12.18 -1.89 6.56
N GLU A 232 -12.23 -2.80 5.59
CA GLU A 232 -11.54 -4.09 5.69
C GLU A 232 -10.02 -3.93 5.87
N VAL A 233 -9.40 -3.03 5.10
CA VAL A 233 -7.97 -2.74 5.25
C VAL A 233 -7.66 -2.13 6.62
N ALA A 234 -8.48 -1.20 7.10
CA ALA A 234 -8.29 -0.52 8.38
C ALA A 234 -8.45 -1.47 9.58
N GLU A 235 -9.31 -2.50 9.50
CA GLU A 235 -9.49 -3.52 10.53
C GLU A 235 -8.21 -4.32 10.80
N ARG A 236 -7.31 -4.47 9.81
CA ARG A 236 -6.00 -5.11 9.96
C ARG A 236 -4.99 -4.23 10.69
N ARG A 237 -5.36 -2.97 11.01
CA ARG A 237 -4.58 -2.01 11.80
C ARG A 237 -3.17 -1.75 11.25
N PRO A 238 -3.03 -1.37 9.97
CA PRO A 238 -1.77 -0.83 9.48
C PRO A 238 -1.39 0.43 10.26
N GLN A 239 -0.12 0.85 10.20
CA GLN A 239 0.34 2.11 10.81
C GLN A 239 -0.38 3.34 10.24
N GLY A 240 -0.78 3.26 8.98
CA GLY A 240 -1.56 4.25 8.26
C GLY A 240 -1.98 3.74 6.89
N ILE A 241 -2.74 4.57 6.16
CA ILE A 241 -3.16 4.28 4.79
C ILE A 241 -2.57 5.35 3.88
N LEU A 242 -1.85 4.93 2.84
CA LEU A 242 -1.36 5.80 1.77
C LEU A 242 -2.31 5.74 0.59
N PHE A 243 -2.93 6.88 0.27
CA PHE A 243 -3.80 7.04 -0.90
C PHE A 243 -2.96 7.45 -2.10
N ASP A 244 -3.00 6.64 -3.16
CA ASP A 244 -2.30 6.89 -4.42
C ASP A 244 -3.26 6.82 -5.60
N TYR A 245 -2.78 7.11 -6.83
CA TYR A 245 -3.60 7.17 -8.03
C TYR A 245 -4.82 8.08 -7.89
N ILE A 246 -4.65 9.22 -7.18
CA ILE A 246 -5.63 10.31 -7.11
C ILE A 246 -5.54 11.11 -8.40
N ARG A 247 -5.83 10.45 -9.49
CA ARG A 247 -5.76 10.99 -10.85
C ARG A 247 -6.75 10.28 -11.75
N TYR A 248 -6.97 10.85 -12.90
CA TYR A 248 -7.68 10.22 -14.01
C TYR A 248 -6.74 9.43 -14.95
N PRO A 249 -7.28 8.69 -15.94
CA PRO A 249 -6.47 7.97 -16.91
C PRO A 249 -5.40 8.84 -17.55
N ARG A 250 -4.23 8.27 -17.76
CA ARG A 250 -3.15 8.89 -18.52
C ARG A 250 -3.08 8.25 -19.89
N GLY A 251 -3.14 9.09 -20.92
CA GLY A 251 -2.87 8.68 -22.28
C GLY A 251 -1.37 8.62 -22.58
N THR A 252 -1.04 8.09 -23.76
CA THR A 252 0.33 8.06 -24.30
C THR A 252 0.42 8.97 -25.53
N GLY A 253 1.62 9.48 -25.82
CA GLY A 253 1.84 10.37 -26.97
C GLY A 253 0.96 11.62 -26.88
N THR A 254 0.23 11.93 -27.95
CA THR A 254 -0.68 13.09 -28.04
C THR A 254 -1.86 13.01 -27.06
N TYR A 255 -2.21 11.81 -26.63
CA TYR A 255 -3.29 11.60 -25.64
C TYR A 255 -2.86 11.83 -24.19
N SER A 256 -1.58 12.15 -23.95
CA SER A 256 -1.08 12.42 -22.59
C SER A 256 -1.45 13.82 -22.08
N VAL A 257 -1.93 14.69 -22.93
CA VAL A 257 -2.32 16.08 -22.64
C VAL A 257 -3.80 16.27 -22.98
N ALA A 258 -4.56 16.82 -22.05
CA ALA A 258 -5.90 17.32 -22.33
C ALA A 258 -5.78 18.62 -23.10
N SER A 259 -6.23 18.67 -24.33
CA SER A 259 -6.20 19.84 -25.21
C SER A 259 -7.53 20.60 -25.24
N GLU A 260 -8.61 19.91 -24.92
CA GLU A 260 -9.98 20.44 -24.90
C GLU A 260 -10.70 20.04 -23.61
N VAL A 261 -11.76 20.77 -23.25
CA VAL A 261 -12.60 20.42 -22.10
C VAL A 261 -13.23 19.04 -22.27
N ALA A 262 -13.52 18.63 -23.50
CA ALA A 262 -14.03 17.30 -23.82
C ALA A 262 -13.03 16.15 -23.50
N ASP A 263 -11.75 16.45 -23.32
CA ASP A 263 -10.75 15.44 -22.91
C ASP A 263 -10.79 15.16 -21.39
N LEU A 264 -11.50 16.00 -20.63
CA LEU A 264 -11.60 15.85 -19.19
C LEU A 264 -12.56 14.71 -18.81
N TRP A 265 -12.30 14.06 -17.70
CA TRP A 265 -13.07 12.90 -17.18
C TRP A 265 -14.20 13.37 -16.25
N ILE A 266 -15.02 14.31 -16.69
CA ILE A 266 -16.08 14.96 -15.91
C ILE A 266 -17.47 14.82 -16.54
N TYR A 267 -17.60 13.94 -17.54
CA TYR A 267 -18.83 13.80 -18.34
C TYR A 267 -19.71 12.64 -17.90
N GLY A 268 -19.31 11.85 -16.91
CA GLY A 268 -20.20 10.92 -16.22
C GLY A 268 -21.35 11.67 -15.52
N ASP A 269 -22.50 11.02 -15.38
CA ASP A 269 -23.70 11.67 -14.79
C ASP A 269 -23.44 12.21 -13.37
N ALA A 270 -22.69 11.49 -12.55
CA ALA A 270 -22.38 11.91 -11.19
C ALA A 270 -21.49 13.19 -11.19
N SER A 271 -20.43 13.23 -11.99
CA SER A 271 -19.57 14.40 -12.15
C SER A 271 -20.35 15.60 -12.70
N ARG A 272 -21.13 15.41 -13.76
CA ARG A 272 -21.95 16.49 -14.34
C ARG A 272 -22.95 17.07 -13.33
N ASN A 273 -23.66 16.22 -12.60
CA ASN A 273 -24.60 16.64 -11.58
C ASN A 273 -23.88 17.41 -10.47
N SER A 274 -22.73 16.92 -10.00
CA SER A 274 -21.92 17.60 -8.99
C SER A 274 -21.45 18.98 -9.46
N LEU A 275 -21.03 19.13 -10.72
CA LEU A 275 -20.63 20.41 -11.29
C LEU A 275 -21.81 21.39 -11.36
N LEU A 276 -22.97 20.93 -11.81
CA LEU A 276 -24.18 21.76 -11.87
C LEU A 276 -24.67 22.20 -10.48
N GLN A 277 -24.54 21.34 -9.48
CA GLN A 277 -24.86 21.67 -8.08
C GLN A 277 -23.93 22.72 -7.44
N ARG A 278 -22.78 23.01 -8.05
CA ARG A 278 -21.91 24.13 -7.62
C ARG A 278 -22.51 25.48 -7.93
N ALA A 279 -23.43 25.57 -8.88
CA ALA A 279 -24.17 26.79 -9.12
C ALA A 279 -25.09 27.10 -7.94
N SER A 280 -25.15 28.36 -7.53
CA SER A 280 -26.03 28.83 -6.45
C SER A 280 -27.33 29.47 -7.00
N ASN A 281 -27.41 29.64 -8.33
CA ASN A 281 -28.60 30.13 -9.03
C ASN A 281 -28.69 29.56 -10.45
N TYR A 282 -29.79 29.82 -11.16
CA TYR A 282 -30.04 29.28 -12.50
C TYR A 282 -29.12 29.88 -13.57
N GLN A 283 -28.74 31.16 -13.46
CA GLN A 283 -27.78 31.78 -14.37
C GLN A 283 -26.42 31.04 -14.27
N GLY A 284 -25.92 30.79 -13.08
CA GLY A 284 -24.69 30.05 -12.84
C GLY A 284 -24.77 28.61 -13.36
N GLN A 285 -25.90 27.94 -13.12
CA GLN A 285 -26.09 26.56 -13.62
C GLN A 285 -26.10 26.48 -15.14
N GLU A 286 -26.76 27.42 -15.82
CA GLU A 286 -26.80 27.45 -17.28
C GLU A 286 -25.44 27.74 -17.90
N LEU A 287 -24.66 28.63 -17.29
CA LEU A 287 -23.28 28.89 -17.76
C LEU A 287 -22.39 27.67 -17.59
N ILE A 288 -22.46 26.96 -16.48
CA ILE A 288 -21.74 25.69 -16.30
C ILE A 288 -22.15 24.70 -17.40
N ARG A 289 -23.43 24.56 -17.70
CA ARG A 289 -23.95 23.66 -18.75
C ARG A 289 -23.38 24.04 -20.11
N ARG A 290 -23.37 25.30 -20.49
CA ARG A 290 -22.82 25.81 -21.75
C ARG A 290 -21.32 25.55 -21.84
N TYR A 291 -20.60 25.83 -20.74
CA TYR A 291 -19.16 25.58 -20.68
C TYR A 291 -18.81 24.10 -20.88
N ILE A 292 -19.45 23.21 -20.15
CA ILE A 292 -19.22 21.75 -20.32
C ILE A 292 -19.54 21.32 -21.77
N SER A 293 -20.59 21.88 -22.38
CA SER A 293 -21.01 21.52 -23.73
C SER A 293 -20.03 21.98 -24.83
N ARG A 294 -19.40 23.17 -24.67
CA ARG A 294 -18.57 23.79 -25.75
C ARG A 294 -17.11 23.93 -25.38
N GLY A 295 -16.77 23.91 -24.12
CA GLY A 295 -15.41 24.14 -23.64
C GLY A 295 -15.05 25.61 -23.42
N TYR A 296 -15.92 26.56 -23.73
CA TYR A 296 -15.71 27.99 -23.54
C TYR A 296 -17.04 28.76 -23.38
N LEU A 297 -16.95 29.97 -22.85
CA LEU A 297 -18.05 30.94 -22.79
C LEU A 297 -17.66 32.20 -23.58
N ILE A 298 -18.68 32.87 -24.10
CA ILE A 298 -18.55 34.18 -24.77
C ILE A 298 -19.49 35.20 -24.11
N ASP A 299 -19.27 36.50 -24.38
CA ASP A 299 -20.10 37.58 -23.82
C ASP A 299 -21.59 37.42 -24.13
N GLN A 300 -21.90 36.88 -25.29
CA GLN A 300 -23.28 36.57 -25.67
C GLN A 300 -23.94 35.54 -24.73
N ASP A 301 -23.17 34.59 -24.18
CA ASP A 301 -23.70 33.61 -23.21
C ASP A 301 -24.17 34.32 -21.95
N LEU A 302 -23.43 35.29 -21.46
CA LEU A 302 -23.81 36.07 -20.26
C LEU A 302 -25.10 36.88 -20.54
N ALA A 303 -25.18 37.54 -21.71
CA ALA A 303 -26.36 38.29 -22.12
C ALA A 303 -27.58 37.39 -22.29
N ASP A 304 -27.42 36.20 -22.86
CA ASP A 304 -28.50 35.25 -23.06
C ASP A 304 -29.01 34.68 -21.71
N VAL A 305 -28.10 34.32 -20.86
CA VAL A 305 -28.42 33.78 -19.53
C VAL A 305 -29.13 34.82 -18.66
N GLY A 306 -28.68 36.10 -18.72
CA GLY A 306 -29.39 37.22 -18.06
C GLY A 306 -30.82 37.42 -18.56
N ARG A 307 -31.07 37.21 -19.89
CA ARG A 307 -32.41 37.25 -20.48
C ARG A 307 -33.28 36.06 -20.10
N LEU A 308 -32.68 34.86 -19.98
CA LEU A 308 -33.40 33.66 -19.59
C LEU A 308 -33.85 33.69 -18.12
N PHE A 309 -33.06 34.32 -17.28
CA PHE A 309 -33.33 34.40 -15.84
C PHE A 309 -33.28 35.87 -15.33
N PRO A 310 -34.27 36.70 -15.73
CA PRO A 310 -34.24 38.16 -15.50
C PRO A 310 -34.37 38.55 -14.02
N ASN A 311 -34.82 37.66 -13.17
CA ASN A 311 -34.96 37.87 -11.73
C ASN A 311 -33.66 37.66 -10.94
N GLU A 312 -32.60 37.21 -11.60
CA GLU A 312 -31.26 37.02 -11.03
C GLU A 312 -30.34 38.13 -11.53
N THR A 313 -29.55 38.72 -10.63
CA THR A 313 -28.69 39.87 -10.96
C THR A 313 -27.41 39.49 -11.65
N GLU A 314 -26.88 38.32 -11.29
CA GLU A 314 -25.63 37.78 -11.83
C GLU A 314 -25.52 36.25 -11.65
N PRO A 315 -24.68 35.57 -12.44
CA PRO A 315 -24.41 34.16 -12.23
C PRO A 315 -23.65 33.92 -10.92
N LEU A 316 -24.13 32.98 -10.10
CA LEU A 316 -23.53 32.66 -8.81
C LEU A 316 -23.15 31.17 -8.75
N TRP A 317 -22.02 30.86 -8.11
CA TRP A 317 -21.57 29.52 -7.80
C TRP A 317 -20.73 29.48 -6.53
N GLN A 318 -20.58 28.29 -5.95
CA GLN A 318 -19.77 28.05 -4.77
C GLN A 318 -18.35 28.56 -5.00
N SER A 319 -17.76 29.18 -3.97
CA SER A 319 -16.40 29.74 -3.98
C SER A 319 -16.23 31.03 -4.82
N ARG A 320 -17.30 31.60 -5.37
CA ARG A 320 -17.28 32.97 -5.86
C ARG A 320 -17.60 33.90 -4.66
N GLN A 321 -16.58 34.57 -4.16
CA GLN A 321 -16.72 35.65 -3.17
C GLN A 321 -16.41 36.98 -3.83
#